data_879e18182e32576e698ddb980f83eb7a
#
_entry.id   879e18182e32576e698ddb980f83eb7a
#
_cell.length_a   1.000
_cell.length_b   1.000
_cell.length_c   1.000
_cell.angle_alpha   90.00
_cell.angle_beta   90.00
_cell.angle_gamma   90.00
#
_symmetry.space_group_name_H-M   'P 1'
#
loop_
_entity.id
_entity.type
_entity.pdbx_description
1 polymer ?
#
loop_
_entity_poly.entity_id
_entity_poly.type
_entity_poly.pdbx_seq_one_letter_code
_entity_poly.pdbx_strand_id
1 'polypeptide(L)'
;MRRRNLGRLVGADLDWFVIPVRKVTTWVLLIVLVAGGAFLAYRAYVRSKPTAEDRARAEIETASVLLSKATRAAGTVRPGSNVARASGLLQDARGALGDRRFEDAFRLAVESESYSRRVLGGWGADENGDASFIFVEGEVALQRAGRSNFESARQRQPLFDGDFIKTGRNGSAEIMFSDGTLFTIRPGSLFEVRRPSGSDSSGSEVKMVSGAVNVYTSGSPSTIATDDATAAVERDSRVSVDVAAGEKTEVTTYRGKTTVSTGLNTVVLEDRQRVVAAARTGVLSPRIVLPEAPRPVSPDDNGTFQLSGGGEVELKWARVPGAARYRIQISRSRLFVPDANEVDLDNRTGLSAQIKVSREGSYFWRLAAINPAGVSSDWSAVRRFRMAAEPLSAGSGDTTPPELSVLAPQQMGNLFLIFGKTERGALVTVNTEPADVAADGSFKKTITIERDGYAMLVIKAVDASGNETIRRMRVFVEVL
;
A
#
# COMPACT_ATOMS: atom_id res chain seq x y z
N MET A 1 99.63 -39.77 6.33
CA MET A 1 98.79 -39.97 7.52
C MET A 1 97.49 -39.22 7.39
N ARG A 2 96.35 -39.90 7.70
CA ARG A 2 94.98 -39.48 7.85
C ARG A 2 94.20 -38.91 6.66
N ARG A 3 93.39 -39.80 6.11
CA ARG A 3 92.24 -39.52 5.23
C ARG A 3 91.18 -38.75 6.00
N ARG A 4 90.58 -37.72 5.42
CA ARG A 4 89.34 -37.10 5.87
C ARG A 4 88.23 -37.48 4.90
N ASN A 5 87.20 -38.14 5.43
CA ASN A 5 85.98 -38.44 4.75
C ASN A 5 85.18 -37.15 4.47
N LEU A 6 84.79 -36.96 3.25
CA LEU A 6 83.75 -35.99 2.89
C LEU A 6 82.38 -36.69 2.90
N GLY A 7 81.51 -36.07 3.61
CA GLY A 7 80.17 -36.53 3.89
C GLY A 7 79.27 -36.71 2.68
N ARG A 8 78.41 -37.70 2.80
CA ARG A 8 77.26 -38.00 1.93
C ARG A 8 76.33 -36.84 1.88
N LEU A 9 76.02 -36.29 0.67
CA LEU A 9 74.84 -35.49 0.37
C LEU A 9 73.69 -36.50 0.25
N VAL A 10 72.64 -36.20 1.01
CA VAL A 10 71.35 -36.90 1.02
C VAL A 10 70.69 -36.73 -0.34
N GLY A 11 70.53 -37.84 -1.08
CA GLY A 11 69.72 -37.91 -2.28
C GLY A 11 68.22 -37.84 -1.87
N ALA A 12 67.50 -36.88 -2.41
CA ALA A 12 66.03 -36.89 -2.35
C ALA A 12 65.55 -38.03 -3.24
N ASP A 13 64.97 -39.03 -2.63
CA ASP A 13 64.25 -40.09 -3.33
C ASP A 13 62.99 -39.47 -4.01
N LEU A 14 63.10 -39.25 -5.32
CA LEU A 14 61.93 -38.97 -6.15
C LEU A 14 61.28 -40.33 -6.46
N ASP A 15 60.30 -40.70 -5.64
CA ASP A 15 59.41 -41.81 -5.90
C ASP A 15 58.61 -41.50 -7.16
N TRP A 16 59.03 -42.05 -8.29
CA TRP A 16 58.28 -42.04 -9.52
C TRP A 16 57.09 -42.98 -9.33
N PHE A 17 55.89 -42.40 -9.19
CA PHE A 17 54.66 -43.14 -9.24
C PHE A 17 54.52 -43.75 -10.65
N VAL A 18 54.88 -45.00 -10.79
CA VAL A 18 54.59 -45.77 -12.00
C VAL A 18 53.11 -46.10 -11.99
N ILE A 19 52.30 -45.18 -12.55
CA ILE A 19 50.89 -45.45 -12.76
C ILE A 19 50.76 -46.43 -13.95
N PRO A 20 50.22 -47.66 -13.76
CA PRO A 20 50.10 -48.59 -14.84
C PRO A 20 49.20 -48.04 -15.93
N VAL A 21 49.69 -48.01 -17.17
CA VAL A 21 49.00 -47.41 -18.33
C VAL A 21 47.55 -47.88 -18.45
N ARG A 22 47.23 -49.09 -18.05
CA ARG A 22 45.88 -49.65 -17.97
C ARG A 22 44.95 -48.89 -17.04
N LYS A 23 45.46 -48.36 -15.91
CA LYS A 23 44.65 -47.54 -15.00
C LYS A 23 44.39 -46.13 -15.57
N VAL A 24 45.40 -45.56 -16.25
CA VAL A 24 45.25 -44.24 -16.89
C VAL A 24 44.24 -44.33 -18.04
N THR A 25 44.32 -45.36 -18.87
CA THR A 25 43.36 -45.54 -19.97
C THR A 25 41.92 -45.78 -19.47
N THR A 26 41.74 -46.53 -18.38
CA THR A 26 40.39 -46.71 -17.78
C THR A 26 39.85 -45.40 -17.18
N TRP A 27 40.66 -44.59 -16.52
CA TRP A 27 40.23 -43.30 -16.02
C TRP A 27 39.93 -42.30 -17.14
N VAL A 28 40.71 -42.24 -18.19
CA VAL A 28 40.46 -41.42 -19.38
C VAL A 28 39.16 -41.82 -20.06
N LEU A 29 38.92 -43.14 -20.26
CA LEU A 29 37.68 -43.64 -20.81
C LEU A 29 36.46 -43.28 -19.93
N LEU A 30 36.60 -43.39 -18.61
CA LEU A 30 35.51 -43.00 -17.66
C LEU A 30 35.22 -41.53 -17.71
N ILE A 31 36.24 -40.66 -17.76
CA ILE A 31 36.09 -39.20 -17.90
C ILE A 31 35.40 -38.86 -19.23
N VAL A 32 35.78 -39.49 -20.35
CA VAL A 32 35.16 -39.26 -21.65
C VAL A 32 33.71 -39.70 -21.64
N LEU A 33 33.38 -40.80 -20.97
CA LEU A 33 32.02 -41.32 -20.85
C LEU A 33 31.14 -40.43 -19.98
N VAL A 34 31.66 -39.94 -18.86
CA VAL A 34 30.97 -38.98 -17.97
C VAL A 34 30.80 -37.64 -18.68
N ALA A 35 31.82 -37.11 -19.34
CA ALA A 35 31.75 -35.87 -20.11
C ALA A 35 30.79 -35.99 -21.29
N GLY A 36 30.79 -37.11 -22.00
CA GLY A 36 29.84 -37.40 -23.08
C GLY A 36 28.39 -37.50 -22.57
N GLY A 37 28.19 -38.18 -21.44
CA GLY A 37 26.88 -38.25 -20.77
C GLY A 37 26.39 -36.90 -20.29
N ALA A 38 27.26 -36.11 -19.67
CA ALA A 38 26.95 -34.74 -19.25
C ALA A 38 26.63 -33.82 -20.44
N PHE A 39 27.36 -33.94 -21.53
CA PHE A 39 27.09 -33.18 -22.76
C PHE A 39 25.74 -33.57 -23.39
N LEU A 40 25.41 -34.84 -23.44
CA LEU A 40 24.12 -35.32 -23.95
C LEU A 40 22.97 -34.89 -23.04
N ALA A 41 23.16 -34.97 -21.73
CA ALA A 41 22.20 -34.48 -20.75
C ALA A 41 22.00 -32.95 -20.85
N TYR A 42 23.09 -32.19 -20.99
CA TYR A 42 23.05 -30.74 -21.22
C TYR A 42 22.34 -30.40 -22.54
N ARG A 43 22.63 -31.12 -23.61
CA ARG A 43 21.97 -30.92 -24.90
C ARG A 43 20.47 -31.28 -24.87
N ALA A 44 20.10 -32.33 -24.14
CA ALA A 44 18.71 -32.70 -23.90
C ALA A 44 17.99 -31.61 -23.03
N TYR A 45 18.66 -31.12 -22.00
CA TYR A 45 18.15 -30.03 -21.14
C TYR A 45 17.96 -28.71 -21.91
N VAL A 46 18.90 -28.33 -22.77
CA VAL A 46 18.76 -27.13 -23.62
C VAL A 46 17.65 -27.30 -24.66
N ARG A 47 17.47 -28.50 -25.21
CA ARG A 47 16.35 -28.79 -26.12
C ARG A 47 15.00 -28.89 -25.45
N SER A 48 14.95 -29.19 -24.16
CA SER A 48 13.69 -29.25 -23.39
C SER A 48 13.20 -27.89 -22.93
N LYS A 49 13.98 -26.81 -23.06
CA LYS A 49 13.53 -25.48 -22.76
C LYS A 49 12.59 -24.99 -23.86
N PRO A 50 11.38 -24.53 -23.51
CA PRO A 50 10.44 -23.95 -24.47
C PRO A 50 11.11 -22.78 -25.19
N THR A 51 10.98 -22.71 -26.49
CA THR A 51 11.46 -21.58 -27.30
C THR A 51 10.68 -20.31 -26.95
N ALA A 52 11.20 -19.15 -27.35
CA ALA A 52 10.44 -17.88 -27.18
C ALA A 52 9.08 -17.94 -27.88
N GLU A 53 9.02 -18.61 -29.03
CA GLU A 53 7.77 -18.85 -29.77
C GLU A 53 6.80 -19.74 -28.97
N ASP A 54 7.28 -20.85 -28.40
CA ASP A 54 6.44 -21.77 -27.61
C ASP A 54 5.88 -21.06 -26.37
N ARG A 55 6.69 -20.23 -25.72
CA ARG A 55 6.25 -19.42 -24.56
C ARG A 55 5.18 -18.42 -24.96
N ALA A 56 5.38 -17.68 -26.06
CA ALA A 56 4.41 -16.70 -26.54
C ALA A 56 3.09 -17.37 -26.95
N ARG A 57 3.14 -18.53 -27.62
CA ARG A 57 1.94 -19.29 -27.99
C ARG A 57 1.15 -19.78 -26.78
N ALA A 58 1.86 -20.39 -25.80
CA ALA A 58 1.21 -20.88 -24.58
C ALA A 58 0.54 -19.75 -23.79
N GLU A 59 1.19 -18.58 -23.71
CA GLU A 59 0.65 -17.42 -23.01
C GLU A 59 -0.57 -16.82 -23.72
N ILE A 60 -0.53 -16.70 -25.06
CA ILE A 60 -1.68 -16.27 -25.86
C ILE A 60 -2.87 -17.21 -25.67
N GLU A 61 -2.65 -18.51 -25.58
CA GLU A 61 -3.71 -19.50 -25.33
C GLU A 61 -4.29 -19.28 -23.92
N THR A 62 -3.44 -19.14 -22.89
CA THR A 62 -3.85 -18.87 -21.51
C THR A 62 -4.66 -17.57 -21.43
N ALA A 63 -4.17 -16.48 -22.02
CA ALA A 63 -4.86 -15.19 -22.07
C ALA A 63 -6.22 -15.29 -22.79
N SER A 64 -6.30 -16.09 -23.87
CA SER A 64 -7.56 -16.29 -24.61
C SER A 64 -8.61 -17.02 -23.80
N VAL A 65 -8.22 -18.05 -23.03
CA VAL A 65 -9.11 -18.79 -22.14
C VAL A 65 -9.62 -17.90 -21.01
N LEU A 66 -8.72 -17.11 -20.40
CA LEU A 66 -9.09 -16.20 -19.33
C LEU A 66 -10.00 -15.06 -19.83
N LEU A 67 -9.71 -14.50 -21.01
CA LEU A 67 -10.55 -13.49 -21.64
C LEU A 67 -11.95 -14.05 -21.93
N SER A 68 -12.08 -15.28 -22.42
CA SER A 68 -13.37 -15.90 -22.68
C SER A 68 -14.21 -16.10 -21.41
N LYS A 69 -13.55 -16.43 -20.28
CA LYS A 69 -14.17 -16.52 -18.96
C LYS A 69 -14.58 -15.12 -18.46
N ALA A 70 -13.68 -14.13 -18.59
CA ALA A 70 -13.92 -12.76 -18.19
C ALA A 70 -15.10 -12.14 -18.98
N THR A 71 -15.17 -12.37 -20.29
CA THR A 71 -16.28 -11.90 -21.13
C THR A 71 -17.61 -12.50 -20.71
N ARG A 72 -17.65 -13.81 -20.37
CA ARG A 72 -18.86 -14.45 -19.86
C ARG A 72 -19.30 -13.91 -18.51
N ALA A 73 -18.33 -13.63 -17.61
CA ALA A 73 -18.60 -13.06 -16.29
C ALA A 73 -19.08 -11.61 -16.37
N ALA A 74 -18.56 -10.84 -17.31
CA ALA A 74 -18.89 -9.41 -17.49
C ALA A 74 -20.23 -9.15 -18.20
N GLY A 75 -20.77 -10.13 -18.93
CA GLY A 75 -21.99 -9.93 -19.74
C GLY A 75 -21.71 -9.09 -20.98
N THR A 76 -22.24 -7.85 -21.04
CA THR A 76 -22.02 -6.92 -22.18
C THR A 76 -20.69 -6.19 -22.04
N VAL A 77 -19.88 -6.22 -23.11
CA VAL A 77 -18.57 -5.52 -23.16
C VAL A 77 -18.79 -4.07 -23.59
N ARG A 78 -18.43 -3.11 -22.73
CA ARG A 78 -18.47 -1.68 -23.04
C ARG A 78 -17.12 -1.21 -23.58
N PRO A 79 -17.07 -0.18 -24.46
CA PRO A 79 -15.84 0.44 -24.88
C PRO A 79 -15.06 0.98 -23.66
N GLY A 80 -13.75 0.76 -23.62
CA GLY A 80 -12.89 1.19 -22.52
C GLY A 80 -12.90 0.29 -21.27
N SER A 81 -13.72 -0.78 -21.25
CA SER A 81 -13.72 -1.75 -20.15
C SER A 81 -12.45 -2.61 -20.13
N ASN A 82 -12.11 -3.20 -18.96
CA ASN A 82 -11.00 -4.14 -18.85
C ASN A 82 -11.10 -5.32 -19.82
N VAL A 83 -12.33 -5.76 -20.16
CA VAL A 83 -12.54 -6.81 -21.18
C VAL A 83 -12.19 -6.31 -22.58
N ALA A 84 -12.62 -5.08 -22.93
CA ALA A 84 -12.29 -4.47 -24.22
C ALA A 84 -10.75 -4.27 -24.35
N ARG A 85 -10.09 -3.83 -23.28
CA ARG A 85 -8.65 -3.63 -23.25
C ARG A 85 -7.89 -4.95 -23.34
N ALA A 86 -8.31 -5.98 -22.59
CA ALA A 86 -7.76 -7.32 -22.70
C ALA A 86 -7.93 -7.91 -24.11
N SER A 87 -9.07 -7.68 -24.77
CA SER A 87 -9.30 -8.16 -26.14
C SER A 87 -8.40 -7.46 -27.17
N GLY A 88 -8.18 -6.15 -27.04
CA GLY A 88 -7.25 -5.40 -27.88
C GLY A 88 -5.82 -5.91 -27.72
N LEU A 89 -5.33 -6.03 -26.50
CA LEU A 89 -3.98 -6.55 -26.20
C LEU A 89 -3.78 -7.97 -26.71
N LEU A 90 -4.79 -8.83 -26.61
CA LEU A 90 -4.71 -10.20 -27.15
C LEU A 90 -4.65 -10.21 -28.66
N GLN A 91 -5.36 -9.29 -29.32
CA GLN A 91 -5.28 -9.12 -30.79
C GLN A 91 -3.88 -8.65 -31.20
N ASP A 92 -3.32 -7.67 -30.49
CA ASP A 92 -1.97 -7.16 -30.73
C ASP A 92 -0.90 -8.23 -30.45
N ALA A 93 -1.08 -9.08 -29.42
CA ALA A 93 -0.20 -10.22 -29.14
C ALA A 93 -0.19 -11.22 -30.29
N ARG A 94 -1.36 -11.52 -30.88
CA ARG A 94 -1.46 -12.41 -32.07
C ARG A 94 -0.79 -11.79 -33.30
N GLY A 95 -0.94 -10.49 -33.50
CA GLY A 95 -0.24 -9.76 -34.54
C GLY A 95 1.28 -9.84 -34.39
N ALA A 96 1.79 -9.56 -33.19
CA ALA A 96 3.22 -9.66 -32.88
C ALA A 96 3.78 -11.08 -33.05
N LEU A 97 2.99 -12.12 -32.71
CA LEU A 97 3.36 -13.52 -32.97
C LEU A 97 3.48 -13.81 -34.46
N GLY A 98 2.55 -13.31 -35.29
CA GLY A 98 2.59 -13.41 -36.74
C GLY A 98 3.82 -12.73 -37.34
N ASP A 99 4.20 -11.59 -36.79
CA ASP A 99 5.40 -10.82 -37.18
C ASP A 99 6.71 -11.40 -36.64
N ARG A 100 6.67 -12.54 -35.94
CA ARG A 100 7.80 -13.21 -35.27
C ARG A 100 8.46 -12.38 -34.16
N ARG A 101 7.74 -11.41 -33.60
CA ARG A 101 8.17 -10.62 -32.43
C ARG A 101 7.74 -11.33 -31.15
N PHE A 102 8.38 -12.46 -30.86
CA PHE A 102 7.93 -13.41 -29.83
C PHE A 102 7.94 -12.85 -28.41
N GLU A 103 8.92 -12.03 -28.04
CA GLU A 103 8.96 -11.41 -26.72
C GLU A 103 7.87 -10.34 -26.57
N ASP A 104 7.57 -9.55 -27.61
CA ASP A 104 6.45 -8.61 -27.61
C ASP A 104 5.10 -9.37 -27.54
N ALA A 105 4.96 -10.44 -28.30
CA ALA A 105 3.77 -11.28 -28.27
C ALA A 105 3.51 -11.87 -26.87
N PHE A 106 4.57 -12.36 -26.22
CA PHE A 106 4.51 -12.87 -24.86
C PHE A 106 4.09 -11.76 -23.88
N ARG A 107 4.74 -10.59 -23.92
CA ARG A 107 4.43 -9.45 -23.04
C ARG A 107 2.98 -9.00 -23.19
N LEU A 108 2.50 -8.78 -24.42
CA LEU A 108 1.11 -8.36 -24.70
C LEU A 108 0.09 -9.42 -24.25
N ALA A 109 0.41 -10.71 -24.35
CA ALA A 109 -0.45 -11.79 -23.86
C ALA A 109 -0.54 -11.79 -22.32
N VAL A 110 0.58 -11.62 -21.61
CA VAL A 110 0.63 -11.47 -20.14
C VAL A 110 -0.18 -10.27 -19.69
N GLU A 111 -0.07 -9.14 -20.41
CA GLU A 111 -0.85 -7.94 -20.11
C GLU A 111 -2.35 -8.18 -20.31
N SER A 112 -2.76 -8.80 -21.41
CA SER A 112 -4.15 -9.22 -21.65
C SER A 112 -4.67 -10.15 -20.56
N GLU A 113 -3.85 -11.12 -20.12
CA GLU A 113 -4.17 -12.00 -19.01
C GLU A 113 -4.43 -11.21 -17.72
N SER A 114 -3.59 -10.22 -17.42
CA SER A 114 -3.72 -9.39 -16.21
C SER A 114 -5.07 -8.68 -16.16
N TYR A 115 -5.51 -8.09 -17.28
CA TYR A 115 -6.84 -7.45 -17.38
C TYR A 115 -7.98 -8.47 -17.25
N SER A 116 -7.84 -9.65 -17.85
CA SER A 116 -8.84 -10.72 -17.74
C SER A 116 -8.97 -11.26 -16.32
N ARG A 117 -7.85 -11.42 -15.60
CA ARG A 117 -7.84 -11.84 -14.18
C ARG A 117 -8.46 -10.79 -13.27
N ARG A 118 -8.28 -9.51 -13.55
CA ARG A 118 -8.96 -8.41 -12.81
C ARG A 118 -10.47 -8.59 -12.87
N VAL A 119 -11.02 -8.90 -14.04
CA VAL A 119 -12.46 -9.17 -14.22
C VAL A 119 -12.90 -10.41 -13.44
N LEU A 120 -12.14 -11.49 -13.47
CA LEU A 120 -12.47 -12.77 -12.83
C LEU A 120 -12.27 -12.75 -11.31
N GLY A 121 -11.38 -11.92 -10.80
CA GLY A 121 -11.11 -11.77 -9.37
C GLY A 121 -12.22 -11.04 -8.57
N GLY A 122 -13.39 -10.85 -9.16
CA GLY A 122 -14.51 -10.06 -8.59
C GLY A 122 -14.42 -8.58 -8.91
N TRP A 123 -13.52 -8.19 -9.79
CA TRP A 123 -13.40 -6.88 -10.41
C TRP A 123 -13.99 -6.98 -11.82
N GLY A 124 -15.30 -7.16 -11.90
CA GLY A 124 -16.04 -7.26 -13.17
C GLY A 124 -15.88 -6.00 -14.02
N ALA A 125 -16.01 -6.11 -15.33
CA ALA A 125 -15.79 -5.03 -16.30
C ALA A 125 -16.64 -3.75 -16.09
N ASP A 126 -17.63 -3.80 -15.18
CA ASP A 126 -18.41 -2.67 -14.70
C ASP A 126 -18.47 -2.59 -13.17
N GLU A 127 -17.84 -3.53 -12.44
CA GLU A 127 -17.81 -3.58 -10.98
C GLU A 127 -16.54 -2.92 -10.38
N ASN A 128 -15.55 -2.63 -11.19
CA ASN A 128 -14.44 -1.76 -10.80
C ASN A 128 -14.88 -0.32 -10.90
N GLY A 129 -15.72 0.16 -10.04
CA GLY A 129 -16.11 1.55 -10.01
C GLY A 129 -14.95 2.53 -10.25
N ASP A 130 -15.25 3.77 -10.40
CA ASP A 130 -14.23 4.83 -10.51
C ASP A 130 -13.34 4.88 -9.24
N ALA A 131 -13.89 4.36 -8.12
CA ALA A 131 -13.19 4.17 -6.84
C ALA A 131 -13.76 2.95 -6.08
N SER A 132 -13.15 2.60 -4.93
CA SER A 132 -13.66 1.58 -4.01
C SER A 132 -13.38 1.92 -2.55
N PHE A 133 -14.23 1.46 -1.64
CA PHE A 133 -13.97 1.55 -0.22
C PHE A 133 -12.82 0.63 0.18
N ILE A 134 -11.76 1.21 0.72
CA ILE A 134 -10.63 0.48 1.27
C ILE A 134 -10.87 0.16 2.75
N PHE A 135 -11.44 1.12 3.45
CA PHE A 135 -11.75 1.01 4.86
C PHE A 135 -13.06 1.74 5.18
N VAL A 136 -13.86 1.16 6.04
CA VAL A 136 -15.11 1.74 6.52
C VAL A 136 -15.17 1.55 8.03
N GLU A 137 -15.37 2.63 8.77
CA GLU A 137 -15.49 2.60 10.22
C GLU A 137 -16.68 3.44 10.67
N GLY A 138 -17.45 2.90 11.62
CA GLY A 138 -18.64 3.57 12.15
C GLY A 138 -19.75 3.73 11.11
N GLU A 139 -20.51 4.80 11.22
CA GLU A 139 -21.67 5.07 10.36
C GLU A 139 -21.23 5.67 9.03
N VAL A 140 -21.20 4.86 7.98
CA VAL A 140 -20.93 5.29 6.60
C VAL A 140 -22.04 4.78 5.70
N ALA A 141 -22.62 5.65 4.92
CA ALA A 141 -23.72 5.37 4.03
C ALA A 141 -23.38 5.75 2.58
N LEU A 142 -23.84 4.94 1.64
CA LEU A 142 -23.70 5.10 0.21
C LEU A 142 -25.07 5.28 -0.43
N GLN A 143 -25.22 6.29 -1.26
CA GLN A 143 -26.38 6.50 -2.13
C GLN A 143 -25.92 6.35 -3.58
N ARG A 144 -26.50 5.42 -4.28
CA ARG A 144 -26.22 5.20 -5.70
C ARG A 144 -26.77 6.32 -6.56
N ALA A 145 -26.09 6.64 -7.63
CA ALA A 145 -26.56 7.58 -8.64
C ALA A 145 -27.98 7.25 -9.09
N GLY A 146 -28.86 8.26 -9.13
CA GLY A 146 -30.27 8.09 -9.50
C GLY A 146 -31.17 7.40 -8.46
N ARG A 147 -30.66 7.05 -7.29
CA ARG A 147 -31.46 6.52 -6.15
C ARG A 147 -31.61 7.58 -5.08
N SER A 148 -32.70 7.52 -4.31
CA SER A 148 -32.98 8.46 -3.22
C SER A 148 -32.59 7.94 -1.83
N ASN A 149 -32.33 6.64 -1.69
CA ASN A 149 -32.02 6.01 -0.40
C ASN A 149 -30.53 5.82 -0.19
N PHE A 150 -30.11 5.97 1.06
CA PHE A 150 -28.78 5.62 1.52
C PHE A 150 -28.80 4.18 2.05
N GLU A 151 -27.75 3.44 1.74
CA GLU A 151 -27.48 2.08 2.22
C GLU A 151 -26.17 2.06 3.00
N SER A 152 -26.01 1.18 3.97
CA SER A 152 -24.73 1.05 4.71
C SER A 152 -23.60 0.68 3.76
N ALA A 153 -22.53 1.44 3.79
CA ALA A 153 -21.34 1.18 3.00
C ALA A 153 -20.59 -0.04 3.54
N ARG A 154 -19.93 -0.77 2.65
CA ARG A 154 -19.13 -1.94 2.97
C ARG A 154 -17.72 -1.81 2.42
N GLN A 155 -16.76 -2.37 3.12
CA GLN A 155 -15.40 -2.48 2.62
C GLN A 155 -15.38 -3.23 1.28
N ARG A 156 -14.54 -2.80 0.36
CA ARG A 156 -14.43 -3.29 -1.03
C ARG A 156 -15.64 -3.03 -1.93
N GLN A 157 -16.62 -2.28 -1.46
CA GLN A 157 -17.74 -1.90 -2.31
C GLN A 157 -17.29 -0.88 -3.35
N PRO A 158 -17.55 -1.14 -4.66
CA PRO A 158 -17.18 -0.20 -5.72
C PRO A 158 -18.04 1.05 -5.69
N LEU A 159 -17.48 2.15 -6.16
CA LEU A 159 -18.08 3.47 -6.28
C LEU A 159 -18.05 3.91 -7.74
N PHE A 160 -19.11 4.56 -8.17
CA PHE A 160 -19.31 4.98 -9.54
C PHE A 160 -19.62 6.48 -9.61
N ASP A 161 -19.48 7.02 -10.81
CA ASP A 161 -19.87 8.41 -11.11
C ASP A 161 -21.30 8.71 -10.66
N GLY A 162 -21.46 9.81 -9.91
CA GLY A 162 -22.72 10.24 -9.31
C GLY A 162 -23.11 9.53 -8.00
N ASP A 163 -22.28 8.65 -7.47
CA ASP A 163 -22.51 8.05 -6.14
C ASP A 163 -22.21 9.07 -5.02
N PHE A 164 -23.10 9.14 -4.02
CA PHE A 164 -22.91 9.97 -2.83
C PHE A 164 -22.49 9.15 -1.64
N ILE A 165 -21.49 9.63 -0.91
CA ILE A 165 -21.00 9.04 0.34
C ILE A 165 -21.28 10.01 1.47
N LYS A 166 -21.91 9.51 2.53
CA LYS A 166 -22.20 10.22 3.75
C LYS A 166 -21.56 9.53 4.95
N THR A 167 -20.79 10.25 5.73
CA THR A 167 -20.29 9.76 7.02
C THR A 167 -21.07 10.41 8.17
N GLY A 168 -21.43 9.60 9.15
CA GLY A 168 -22.01 10.08 10.39
C GLY A 168 -20.97 10.77 11.30
N ARG A 169 -21.38 11.20 12.50
CA ARG A 169 -20.48 11.86 13.46
C ARG A 169 -19.32 10.96 13.90
N ASN A 170 -19.54 9.65 13.93
CA ASN A 170 -18.55 8.63 14.30
C ASN A 170 -18.18 7.74 13.12
N GLY A 171 -18.48 8.18 11.90
CA GLY A 171 -18.17 7.47 10.68
C GLY A 171 -16.96 8.07 9.98
N SER A 172 -16.11 7.22 9.45
CA SER A 172 -14.99 7.61 8.58
C SER A 172 -14.75 6.53 7.54
N ALA A 173 -14.24 6.89 6.38
CA ALA A 173 -13.94 5.92 5.34
C ALA A 173 -12.66 6.31 4.60
N GLU A 174 -11.95 5.30 4.11
CA GLU A 174 -10.91 5.48 3.10
C GLU A 174 -11.42 4.91 1.79
N ILE A 175 -11.33 5.69 0.74
CA ILE A 175 -11.62 5.25 -0.64
C ILE A 175 -10.39 5.44 -1.50
N MET A 176 -10.23 4.56 -2.47
CA MET A 176 -9.15 4.64 -3.43
C MET A 176 -9.73 4.65 -4.83
N PHE A 177 -9.30 5.61 -5.60
CA PHE A 177 -9.62 5.71 -7.02
C PHE A 177 -8.75 4.76 -7.85
N SER A 178 -9.22 4.44 -9.04
CA SER A 178 -8.50 3.57 -9.97
C SER A 178 -7.14 4.11 -10.41
N ASP A 179 -6.91 5.42 -10.30
CA ASP A 179 -5.66 6.11 -10.56
C ASP A 179 -4.65 6.07 -9.39
N GLY A 180 -5.02 5.42 -8.26
CA GLY A 180 -4.20 5.31 -7.06
C GLY A 180 -4.35 6.47 -6.07
N THR A 181 -5.23 7.44 -6.35
CA THR A 181 -5.51 8.53 -5.41
C THR A 181 -6.30 8.03 -4.22
N LEU A 182 -5.83 8.32 -3.01
CA LEU A 182 -6.46 7.93 -1.76
C LEU A 182 -7.18 9.13 -1.12
N PHE A 183 -8.45 8.95 -0.81
CA PHE A 183 -9.25 9.91 -0.05
C PHE A 183 -9.58 9.34 1.33
N THR A 184 -9.26 10.06 2.38
CA THR A 184 -9.73 9.77 3.75
C THR A 184 -10.85 10.74 4.09
N ILE A 185 -12.08 10.20 4.18
CA ILE A 185 -13.30 10.96 4.46
C ILE A 185 -13.45 11.03 5.98
N ARG A 186 -13.48 12.25 6.51
CA ARG A 186 -13.62 12.49 7.93
C ARG A 186 -15.09 12.42 8.38
N PRO A 187 -15.35 12.32 9.70
CA PRO A 187 -16.70 12.33 10.23
C PRO A 187 -17.52 13.55 9.81
N GLY A 188 -18.83 13.36 9.60
CA GLY A 188 -19.76 14.43 9.26
C GLY A 188 -19.64 14.94 7.83
N SER A 189 -19.13 14.16 6.92
CA SER A 189 -18.90 14.54 5.52
C SER A 189 -19.97 14.01 4.58
N LEU A 190 -20.24 14.79 3.52
CA LEU A 190 -21.05 14.40 2.37
C LEU A 190 -20.31 14.79 1.10
N PHE A 191 -20.05 13.82 0.22
CA PHE A 191 -19.41 14.06 -1.05
C PHE A 191 -19.90 13.14 -2.16
N GLU A 192 -19.73 13.56 -3.39
CA GLU A 192 -20.11 12.89 -4.63
C GLU A 192 -18.86 12.46 -5.39
N VAL A 193 -18.81 11.19 -5.77
CA VAL A 193 -17.79 10.69 -6.70
C VAL A 193 -18.12 11.19 -8.09
N ARG A 194 -17.13 11.73 -8.80
CA ARG A 194 -17.29 12.22 -10.15
C ARG A 194 -16.25 11.62 -11.07
N ARG A 195 -16.63 11.44 -12.32
CA ARG A 195 -15.71 11.13 -13.39
C ARG A 195 -15.20 12.43 -13.98
N PRO A 196 -13.87 12.60 -14.15
CA PRO A 196 -13.31 13.80 -14.76
C PRO A 196 -13.94 14.06 -16.14
N SER A 197 -14.35 15.29 -16.39
CA SER A 197 -15.01 15.71 -17.63
C SER A 197 -13.93 16.14 -18.65
N GLY A 198 -13.80 15.42 -19.80
CA GLY A 198 -12.93 15.77 -20.91
C GLY A 198 -12.11 14.59 -21.44
N SER A 199 -11.71 14.66 -22.72
CA SER A 199 -10.95 13.58 -23.40
C SER A 199 -9.51 13.39 -22.88
N ASP A 200 -8.96 14.37 -22.16
CA ASP A 200 -7.58 14.40 -21.64
C ASP A 200 -7.53 14.38 -20.10
N SER A 201 -8.66 14.20 -19.41
CA SER A 201 -8.70 14.25 -17.95
C SER A 201 -8.24 12.92 -17.34
N SER A 202 -6.93 12.78 -17.16
CA SER A 202 -6.35 11.77 -16.26
C SER A 202 -6.52 12.24 -14.81
N GLY A 203 -6.99 11.35 -13.94
CA GLY A 203 -7.08 11.63 -12.52
C GLY A 203 -8.45 11.34 -11.92
N SER A 204 -8.61 11.71 -10.66
CA SER A 204 -9.85 11.55 -9.89
C SER A 204 -10.56 12.89 -9.69
N GLU A 205 -11.89 12.86 -9.64
CA GLU A 205 -12.69 14.04 -9.32
C GLU A 205 -13.74 13.71 -8.27
N VAL A 206 -13.94 14.62 -7.32
CA VAL A 206 -15.02 14.56 -6.33
C VAL A 206 -15.66 15.93 -6.15
N LYS A 207 -16.93 15.95 -5.80
CA LYS A 207 -17.60 17.16 -5.31
C LYS A 207 -17.89 17.04 -3.82
N MET A 208 -17.28 17.91 -3.04
CA MET A 208 -17.56 18.06 -1.61
C MET A 208 -18.77 18.95 -1.40
N VAL A 209 -19.77 18.42 -0.67
CA VAL A 209 -20.96 19.21 -0.28
C VAL A 209 -20.76 19.78 1.12
N SER A 210 -20.23 18.98 2.04
CA SER A 210 -19.93 19.38 3.41
C SER A 210 -18.94 18.45 4.07
N GLY A 211 -18.33 18.88 5.16
CA GLY A 211 -17.39 18.10 5.96
C GLY A 211 -15.97 18.21 5.46
N ALA A 212 -15.15 17.18 5.65
CA ALA A 212 -13.73 17.29 5.40
C ALA A 212 -13.13 16.00 4.82
N VAL A 213 -12.17 16.16 3.93
CA VAL A 213 -11.45 15.08 3.27
C VAL A 213 -9.95 15.36 3.26
N ASN A 214 -9.16 14.31 3.46
CA ASN A 214 -7.73 14.34 3.16
C ASN A 214 -7.48 13.56 1.87
N VAL A 215 -6.67 14.12 1.00
CA VAL A 215 -6.35 13.56 -0.33
C VAL A 215 -4.85 13.30 -0.42
N TYR A 216 -4.50 12.15 -0.93
CA TYR A 216 -3.13 11.75 -1.24
C TYR A 216 -3.10 11.35 -2.70
N THR A 217 -2.49 12.19 -3.52
CA THR A 217 -2.26 11.88 -4.93
C THR A 217 -0.91 11.18 -5.09
N SER A 218 -0.83 10.23 -6.01
CA SER A 218 0.43 9.60 -6.42
C SER A 218 0.77 10.02 -7.86
N GLY A 219 0.74 9.11 -8.81
CA GLY A 219 1.08 9.39 -10.21
C GLY A 219 0.11 10.27 -10.99
N SER A 220 -1.13 10.47 -10.49
CA SER A 220 -2.18 11.24 -11.17
C SER A 220 -2.62 12.44 -10.34
N PRO A 221 -3.04 13.55 -10.97
CA PRO A 221 -3.65 14.69 -10.29
C PRO A 221 -5.06 14.37 -9.79
N SER A 222 -5.63 15.21 -8.93
CA SER A 222 -7.00 15.07 -8.45
C SER A 222 -7.70 16.42 -8.38
N THR A 223 -9.01 16.45 -8.63
CA THR A 223 -9.82 17.66 -8.52
C THR A 223 -10.87 17.49 -7.44
N ILE A 224 -10.92 18.44 -6.51
CA ILE A 224 -11.95 18.53 -5.50
C ILE A 224 -12.75 19.81 -5.75
N ALA A 225 -13.99 19.64 -6.22
CA ALA A 225 -14.92 20.73 -6.42
C ALA A 225 -15.77 20.95 -5.15
N THR A 226 -16.02 22.17 -4.81
CA THR A 226 -17.00 22.61 -3.79
C THR A 226 -17.95 23.62 -4.42
N ASP A 227 -18.96 24.07 -3.69
CA ASP A 227 -19.85 25.11 -4.24
C ASP A 227 -19.13 26.47 -4.38
N ASP A 228 -18.07 26.72 -3.61
CA ASP A 228 -17.37 28.00 -3.53
C ASP A 228 -16.00 28.01 -4.21
N ALA A 229 -15.36 26.85 -4.37
CA ALA A 229 -14.00 26.75 -4.90
C ALA A 229 -13.74 25.40 -5.56
N THR A 230 -12.74 25.36 -6.41
CA THR A 230 -12.16 24.13 -6.96
C THR A 230 -10.70 24.04 -6.57
N ALA A 231 -10.30 22.92 -5.99
CA ALA A 231 -8.93 22.59 -5.65
C ALA A 231 -8.39 21.57 -6.64
N ALA A 232 -7.51 21.99 -7.54
CA ALA A 232 -6.77 21.11 -8.45
C ALA A 232 -5.46 20.71 -7.77
N VAL A 233 -5.37 19.46 -7.36
CA VAL A 233 -4.25 18.87 -6.62
C VAL A 233 -3.30 18.21 -7.61
N GLU A 234 -2.05 18.63 -7.62
CA GLU A 234 -1.02 18.02 -8.47
C GLU A 234 -0.65 16.62 -7.94
N ARG A 235 0.09 15.85 -8.75
CA ARG A 235 0.62 14.54 -8.35
C ARG A 235 1.54 14.66 -7.13
N ASP A 236 1.75 13.59 -6.40
CA ASP A 236 2.63 13.49 -5.22
C ASP A 236 2.30 14.52 -4.12
N SER A 237 1.03 14.87 -4.00
CA SER A 237 0.57 15.89 -3.08
C SER A 237 -0.29 15.32 -1.94
N ARG A 238 -0.27 16.03 -0.81
CA ARG A 238 -1.11 15.75 0.35
C ARG A 238 -1.90 17.00 0.73
N VAL A 239 -3.21 16.92 0.63
CA VAL A 239 -4.11 18.06 0.74
C VAL A 239 -5.28 17.73 1.66
N SER A 240 -5.76 18.73 2.41
CA SER A 240 -7.05 18.67 3.11
C SER A 240 -7.99 19.71 2.53
N VAL A 241 -9.22 19.32 2.27
CA VAL A 241 -10.32 20.22 1.95
C VAL A 241 -11.38 20.09 3.04
N ASP A 242 -11.75 21.21 3.64
CA ASP A 242 -12.74 21.29 4.71
C ASP A 242 -13.83 22.28 4.28
N VAL A 243 -15.07 21.80 4.23
CA VAL A 243 -16.24 22.55 3.76
C VAL A 243 -17.23 22.74 4.90
N ALA A 244 -17.26 23.92 5.48
CA ALA A 244 -18.35 24.36 6.34
C ALA A 244 -19.46 24.91 5.45
N ALA A 245 -20.50 24.10 5.25
CA ALA A 245 -21.57 24.40 4.30
C ALA A 245 -22.20 25.77 4.54
N GLY A 246 -22.20 26.60 3.49
CA GLY A 246 -22.74 27.97 3.55
C GLY A 246 -21.87 29.01 4.25
N GLU A 247 -20.68 28.61 4.77
CA GLU A 247 -19.78 29.52 5.50
C GLU A 247 -18.44 29.71 4.76
N LYS A 248 -17.70 28.61 4.49
CA LYS A 248 -16.37 28.68 3.90
C LYS A 248 -15.89 27.33 3.40
N THR A 249 -14.97 27.38 2.45
CA THR A 249 -14.13 26.24 2.05
C THR A 249 -12.69 26.53 2.44
N GLU A 250 -12.08 25.67 3.23
CA GLU A 250 -10.67 25.74 3.61
C GLU A 250 -9.86 24.70 2.86
N VAL A 251 -8.84 25.12 2.14
CA VAL A 251 -7.92 24.23 1.42
C VAL A 251 -6.53 24.35 2.02
N THR A 252 -5.96 23.24 2.44
CA THR A 252 -4.64 23.15 3.05
C THR A 252 -3.77 22.19 2.27
N THR A 253 -2.68 22.66 1.71
CA THR A 253 -1.63 21.84 1.10
C THR A 253 -0.57 21.56 2.14
N TYR A 254 -0.47 20.32 2.58
CA TYR A 254 0.56 19.91 3.53
C TYR A 254 1.87 19.58 2.83
N ARG A 255 1.79 18.98 1.64
CA ARG A 255 2.92 18.65 0.77
C ARG A 255 2.49 18.73 -0.68
N GLY A 256 3.41 19.14 -1.55
CA GLY A 256 3.19 19.24 -2.98
C GLY A 256 2.55 20.56 -3.38
N LYS A 257 1.64 20.54 -4.33
CA LYS A 257 1.09 21.75 -4.93
C LYS A 257 -0.40 21.62 -5.23
N THR A 258 -1.14 22.69 -4.94
CA THR A 258 -2.59 22.75 -5.20
C THR A 258 -2.95 24.10 -5.77
N THR A 259 -3.67 24.12 -6.87
CA THR A 259 -4.25 25.35 -7.42
C THR A 259 -5.68 25.46 -6.93
N VAL A 260 -5.97 26.51 -6.16
CA VAL A 260 -7.31 26.82 -5.66
C VAL A 260 -7.89 27.93 -6.47
N SER A 261 -9.01 27.65 -7.14
CA SER A 261 -9.73 28.59 -8.01
C SER A 261 -11.14 28.82 -7.50
N THR A 262 -11.58 30.07 -7.51
CA THR A 262 -12.96 30.49 -7.36
C THR A 262 -13.43 31.15 -8.65
N GLY A 263 -14.70 31.56 -8.75
CA GLY A 263 -15.16 32.28 -9.95
C GLY A 263 -14.42 33.60 -10.24
N LEU A 264 -13.68 34.15 -9.25
CA LEU A 264 -13.02 35.46 -9.34
C LEU A 264 -11.50 35.39 -9.22
N ASN A 265 -10.96 34.46 -8.45
CA ASN A 265 -9.56 34.43 -8.05
C ASN A 265 -8.95 33.04 -8.16
N THR A 266 -7.64 33.01 -8.40
CA THR A 266 -6.85 31.75 -8.38
C THR A 266 -5.60 31.96 -7.55
N VAL A 267 -5.32 31.01 -6.64
CA VAL A 267 -4.14 31.00 -5.79
C VAL A 267 -3.48 29.62 -5.86
N VAL A 268 -2.17 29.61 -6.01
CA VAL A 268 -1.37 28.39 -5.94
C VAL A 268 -0.85 28.24 -4.52
N LEU A 269 -1.11 27.10 -3.91
CA LEU A 269 -0.59 26.69 -2.62
C LEU A 269 0.56 25.69 -2.83
N GLU A 270 1.61 25.90 -2.09
CA GLU A 270 2.77 25.01 -1.99
C GLU A 270 2.78 24.32 -0.60
N ASP A 271 3.87 23.64 -0.29
CA ASP A 271 4.03 22.96 1.00
C ASP A 271 3.65 23.83 2.19
N ARG A 272 2.83 23.27 3.06
CA ARG A 272 2.41 23.89 4.32
C ARG A 272 1.72 25.25 4.15
N GLN A 273 0.91 25.36 3.11
CA GLN A 273 0.12 26.57 2.87
C GLN A 273 -1.38 26.27 2.92
N ARG A 274 -2.12 27.27 3.39
CA ARG A 274 -3.57 27.23 3.53
C ARG A 274 -4.19 28.48 2.94
N VAL A 275 -5.37 28.33 2.35
CA VAL A 275 -6.26 29.43 1.95
C VAL A 275 -7.69 29.11 2.37
N VAL A 276 -8.46 30.14 2.63
CA VAL A 276 -9.89 30.06 2.92
C VAL A 276 -10.65 30.78 1.81
N ALA A 277 -11.55 30.08 1.16
CA ALA A 277 -12.53 30.68 0.24
C ALA A 277 -13.81 30.99 1.02
N ALA A 278 -14.19 32.25 1.05
CA ALA A 278 -15.42 32.68 1.68
C ALA A 278 -16.64 32.32 0.82
N ALA A 279 -17.64 31.72 1.43
CA ALA A 279 -18.87 31.32 0.73
C ALA A 279 -19.53 32.48 -0.02
N ARG A 280 -20.07 32.19 -1.19
CA ARG A 280 -20.86 33.09 -2.06
C ARG A 280 -20.11 34.30 -2.62
N THR A 281 -18.95 34.66 -2.07
CA THR A 281 -18.24 35.88 -2.50
C THR A 281 -17.06 35.57 -3.43
N GLY A 282 -16.58 34.32 -3.45
CA GLY A 282 -15.40 33.93 -4.21
C GLY A 282 -14.09 34.59 -3.77
N VAL A 283 -14.10 35.26 -2.58
CA VAL A 283 -12.92 35.92 -2.02
C VAL A 283 -12.05 34.89 -1.36
N LEU A 284 -10.76 34.86 -1.77
CA LEU A 284 -9.73 34.03 -1.14
C LEU A 284 -8.99 34.83 -0.05
N SER A 285 -8.77 34.22 1.11
CA SER A 285 -7.91 34.81 2.15
C SER A 285 -6.46 34.91 1.68
N PRO A 286 -5.63 35.73 2.34
CA PRO A 286 -4.18 35.60 2.22
C PRO A 286 -3.72 34.19 2.56
N ARG A 287 -2.60 33.76 1.95
CA ARG A 287 -1.98 32.47 2.26
C ARG A 287 -1.46 32.43 3.70
N ILE A 288 -1.78 31.38 4.41
CA ILE A 288 -1.33 31.13 5.77
C ILE A 288 -0.30 30.02 5.74
N VAL A 289 0.88 30.24 6.34
CA VAL A 289 1.94 29.21 6.44
C VAL A 289 1.73 28.42 7.72
N LEU A 290 1.73 27.09 7.60
CA LEU A 290 1.55 26.15 8.71
C LEU A 290 2.90 25.80 9.36
N PRO A 291 2.91 25.49 10.67
CA PRO A 291 4.07 24.83 11.30
C PRO A 291 4.38 23.48 10.65
N GLU A 292 5.56 22.97 10.91
CA GLU A 292 5.91 21.60 10.54
C GLU A 292 5.15 20.58 11.37
N ALA A 293 4.87 19.42 10.77
CA ALA A 293 4.31 18.30 11.52
C ALA A 293 5.32 17.81 12.56
N PRO A 294 4.91 17.59 13.83
CA PRO A 294 5.81 17.09 14.84
C PRO A 294 6.27 15.67 14.52
N ARG A 295 7.47 15.33 14.96
CA ARG A 295 8.00 13.97 14.86
C ARG A 295 7.86 13.25 16.20
N PRO A 296 7.05 12.17 16.30
CA PRO A 296 7.01 11.32 17.48
C PRO A 296 8.38 10.69 17.77
N VAL A 297 8.77 10.64 19.05
CA VAL A 297 10.05 10.05 19.49
C VAL A 297 9.79 8.77 20.30
N SER A 298 8.89 8.83 21.29
CA SER A 298 8.55 7.68 22.14
C SER A 298 7.03 7.65 22.36
N PRO A 299 6.44 6.47 22.50
CA PRO A 299 7.03 5.14 22.36
C PRO A 299 7.40 4.83 20.91
N ASP A 300 8.25 3.81 20.74
CA ASP A 300 8.48 3.22 19.40
C ASP A 300 7.19 2.67 18.84
N ASP A 301 7.10 2.63 17.52
CA ASP A 301 5.92 2.08 16.85
C ASP A 301 5.77 0.61 17.19
N ASN A 302 4.55 0.21 17.57
CA ASN A 302 4.20 -1.13 18.06
C ASN A 302 4.80 -1.51 19.44
N GLY A 303 5.22 -0.54 20.26
CA GLY A 303 5.63 -0.79 21.64
C GLY A 303 4.53 -1.44 22.47
N THR A 304 4.88 -2.36 23.35
CA THR A 304 3.93 -3.01 24.28
C THR A 304 4.19 -2.58 25.72
N PHE A 305 3.11 -2.23 26.41
CA PHE A 305 3.11 -1.77 27.81
C PHE A 305 2.18 -2.64 28.64
N GLN A 306 2.40 -2.67 29.95
CA GLN A 306 1.57 -3.45 30.86
C GLN A 306 0.52 -2.59 31.54
N LEU A 307 -0.70 -3.06 31.56
CA LEU A 307 -1.80 -2.41 32.26
C LEU A 307 -1.65 -2.52 33.78
N SER A 308 -1.03 -3.60 34.28
CA SER A 308 -0.76 -3.84 35.70
C SER A 308 0.12 -2.76 36.37
N GLY A 309 0.89 -2.00 35.60
CA GLY A 309 1.66 -0.84 36.05
C GLY A 309 0.86 0.47 36.16
N GLY A 310 -0.49 0.41 36.17
CA GLY A 310 -1.35 1.61 36.20
C GLY A 310 -1.72 2.14 34.82
N GLY A 311 -1.31 1.47 33.74
CA GLY A 311 -1.65 1.85 32.37
C GLY A 311 -1.05 3.17 31.89
N GLU A 312 0.08 3.58 32.47
CA GLU A 312 0.75 4.84 32.13
C GLU A 312 1.71 4.67 30.96
N VAL A 313 1.61 5.54 29.98
CA VAL A 313 2.48 5.60 28.80
C VAL A 313 3.03 7.01 28.65
N GLU A 314 4.35 7.14 28.57
CA GLU A 314 4.99 8.42 28.32
C GLU A 314 5.16 8.64 26.80
N LEU A 315 4.47 9.62 26.25
CA LEU A 315 4.64 10.08 24.88
C LEU A 315 5.70 11.17 24.82
N LYS A 316 6.64 11.08 23.87
CA LYS A 316 7.67 12.10 23.60
C LYS A 316 7.72 12.45 22.13
N TRP A 317 8.04 13.71 21.83
CA TRP A 317 8.18 14.21 20.46
C TRP A 317 9.27 15.26 20.33
N ALA A 318 9.72 15.46 19.10
CA ALA A 318 10.71 16.47 18.80
C ALA A 318 10.07 17.88 18.80
N ARG A 319 10.86 18.87 19.23
CA ARG A 319 10.43 20.27 19.20
C ARG A 319 10.19 20.73 17.75
N VAL A 320 9.08 21.43 17.52
CA VAL A 320 8.79 22.10 16.26
C VAL A 320 9.09 23.59 16.40
N PRO A 321 9.94 24.18 15.54
CA PRO A 321 10.19 25.62 15.57
C PRO A 321 8.89 26.42 15.41
N GLY A 322 8.72 27.44 16.25
CA GLY A 322 7.52 28.30 16.21
C GLY A 322 6.22 27.68 16.78
N ALA A 323 6.26 26.44 17.27
CA ALA A 323 5.12 25.88 17.98
C ALA A 323 4.98 26.50 19.37
N ALA A 324 3.77 26.95 19.71
CA ALA A 324 3.41 27.42 21.06
C ALA A 324 2.87 26.25 21.91
N ARG A 325 2.17 25.33 21.32
CA ARG A 325 1.57 24.16 21.99
C ARG A 325 1.38 23.01 21.00
N TYR A 326 1.03 21.85 21.53
CA TYR A 326 0.75 20.64 20.78
C TYR A 326 -0.61 20.09 21.13
N ARG A 327 -1.31 19.55 20.12
CA ARG A 327 -2.51 18.75 20.26
C ARG A 327 -2.14 17.29 20.14
N ILE A 328 -2.62 16.45 21.06
CA ILE A 328 -2.34 15.01 21.11
C ILE A 328 -3.66 14.28 21.04
N GLN A 329 -3.75 13.28 20.17
CA GLN A 329 -4.88 12.36 20.12
C GLN A 329 -4.41 10.93 20.33
N ILE A 330 -5.14 10.19 21.15
CA ILE A 330 -5.01 8.75 21.34
C ILE A 330 -6.36 8.12 21.07
N SER A 331 -6.39 7.12 20.20
CA SER A 331 -7.60 6.50 19.75
C SER A 331 -7.45 4.98 19.67
N ARG A 332 -8.54 4.28 19.83
CA ARG A 332 -8.62 2.85 19.50
C ARG A 332 -8.89 2.61 18.00
N SER A 333 -9.20 3.67 17.27
CA SER A 333 -9.38 3.69 15.83
C SER A 333 -8.16 4.31 15.14
N ARG A 334 -7.70 3.68 14.08
CA ARG A 334 -6.67 4.24 13.19
C ARG A 334 -7.13 5.53 12.50
N LEU A 335 -8.43 5.64 12.25
CA LEU A 335 -9.04 6.82 11.62
C LEU A 335 -9.40 7.94 12.61
N PHE A 336 -9.17 7.72 13.90
CA PHE A 336 -9.44 8.68 14.96
C PHE A 336 -10.89 9.18 14.94
N VAL A 337 -11.84 8.25 14.74
CA VAL A 337 -13.27 8.59 14.88
C VAL A 337 -13.57 9.03 16.32
N PRO A 338 -14.44 10.01 16.52
CA PRO A 338 -14.63 10.66 17.82
C PRO A 338 -14.88 9.71 18.99
N ASP A 339 -15.78 8.71 18.83
CA ASP A 339 -16.12 7.77 19.90
C ASP A 339 -15.00 6.77 20.25
N ALA A 340 -14.03 6.62 19.39
CA ALA A 340 -12.86 5.78 19.63
C ALA A 340 -11.69 6.56 20.24
N ASN A 341 -11.78 7.89 20.34
CA ASN A 341 -10.75 8.71 20.94
C ASN A 341 -10.83 8.60 22.47
N GLU A 342 -9.79 8.04 23.08
CA GLU A 342 -9.64 7.95 24.54
C GLU A 342 -9.06 9.25 25.11
N VAL A 343 -8.23 9.95 24.32
CA VAL A 343 -7.59 11.21 24.72
C VAL A 343 -7.56 12.18 23.53
N ASP A 344 -7.94 13.41 23.79
CA ASP A 344 -7.77 14.55 22.87
C ASP A 344 -7.38 15.80 23.70
N LEU A 345 -6.11 16.14 23.69
CA LEU A 345 -5.52 17.24 24.45
C LEU A 345 -4.94 18.26 23.48
N ASP A 346 -5.38 19.51 23.55
CA ASP A 346 -5.02 20.55 22.59
C ASP A 346 -4.11 21.67 23.16
N ASN A 347 -3.63 21.54 24.42
CA ASN A 347 -2.93 22.60 25.15
C ASN A 347 -1.58 22.19 25.74
N ARG A 348 -0.90 21.18 25.17
CA ARG A 348 0.39 20.73 25.69
C ARG A 348 1.53 21.65 25.22
N THR A 349 2.25 22.24 26.17
CA THR A 349 3.39 23.13 25.89
C THR A 349 4.76 22.42 25.99
N GLY A 350 4.83 21.29 26.70
CA GLY A 350 6.03 20.47 26.83
C GLY A 350 6.31 19.60 25.60
N LEU A 351 7.37 18.81 25.68
CA LEU A 351 7.78 17.85 24.66
C LEU A 351 7.49 16.41 25.08
N SER A 352 6.76 16.22 26.16
CA SER A 352 6.27 14.92 26.63
C SER A 352 4.89 15.05 27.28
N ALA A 353 4.20 13.92 27.36
CA ALA A 353 2.94 13.79 28.08
C ALA A 353 2.84 12.40 28.71
N GLN A 354 2.51 12.34 29.99
CA GLN A 354 2.08 11.11 30.64
C GLN A 354 0.61 10.88 30.37
N ILE A 355 0.28 9.75 29.79
CA ILE A 355 -1.09 9.39 29.42
C ILE A 355 -1.46 8.10 30.14
N LYS A 356 -2.64 8.08 30.72
CA LYS A 356 -3.19 6.90 31.36
C LYS A 356 -4.28 6.29 30.50
N VAL A 357 -4.15 5.01 30.18
CA VAL A 357 -5.18 4.21 29.51
C VAL A 357 -5.61 3.05 30.39
N SER A 358 -6.88 2.70 30.37
CA SER A 358 -7.48 1.78 31.34
C SER A 358 -7.91 0.43 30.76
N ARG A 359 -7.77 0.24 29.46
CA ARG A 359 -8.20 -0.98 28.76
C ARG A 359 -7.04 -1.63 28.03
N GLU A 360 -7.07 -2.94 27.94
CA GLU A 360 -6.18 -3.69 27.04
C GLU A 360 -6.51 -3.48 25.57
N GLY A 361 -5.52 -3.69 24.70
CA GLY A 361 -5.68 -3.60 23.25
C GLY A 361 -4.71 -2.64 22.59
N SER A 362 -4.93 -2.41 21.30
CA SER A 362 -4.11 -1.50 20.49
C SER A 362 -4.64 -0.08 20.57
N TYR A 363 -3.71 0.86 20.66
CA TYR A 363 -3.94 2.29 20.66
C TYR A 363 -3.12 2.94 19.56
N PHE A 364 -3.74 3.89 18.88
CA PHE A 364 -3.10 4.73 17.88
C PHE A 364 -2.94 6.12 18.44
N TRP A 365 -1.83 6.78 18.19
CA TRP A 365 -1.63 8.14 18.63
C TRP A 365 -0.95 8.98 17.56
N ARG A 366 -1.29 10.26 17.59
CA ARG A 366 -0.75 11.30 16.72
C ARG A 366 -0.74 12.63 17.44
N LEU A 367 0.05 13.57 16.94
CA LEU A 367 0.08 14.93 17.48
C LEU A 367 0.25 15.96 16.36
N ALA A 368 -0.21 17.18 16.63
CA ALA A 368 -0.06 18.34 15.77
C ALA A 368 0.55 19.49 16.54
N ALA A 369 1.38 20.31 15.88
CA ALA A 369 1.93 21.54 16.43
C ALA A 369 0.98 22.70 16.16
N ILE A 370 0.82 23.60 17.13
CA ILE A 370 -0.02 24.80 17.00
C ILE A 370 0.87 26.01 17.29
N ASN A 371 0.89 26.97 16.37
CA ASN A 371 1.66 28.20 16.54
C ASN A 371 0.94 29.21 17.44
N PRO A 372 1.56 30.35 17.83
CA PRO A 372 0.90 31.39 18.66
C PRO A 372 -0.35 31.98 18.04
N ALA A 373 -0.49 31.97 16.71
CA ALA A 373 -1.68 32.44 16.01
C ALA A 373 -2.82 31.39 15.98
N GLY A 374 -2.64 30.23 16.63
CA GLY A 374 -3.65 29.17 16.66
C GLY A 374 -3.69 28.29 15.41
N VAL A 375 -2.75 28.46 14.48
CA VAL A 375 -2.68 27.66 13.24
C VAL A 375 -2.04 26.31 13.54
N SER A 376 -2.74 25.24 13.19
CA SER A 376 -2.29 23.88 13.38
C SER A 376 -1.48 23.39 12.19
N SER A 377 -0.44 22.61 12.45
CA SER A 377 0.27 21.81 11.46
C SER A 377 -0.59 20.65 10.94
N ASP A 378 -0.04 19.90 9.99
CA ASP A 378 -0.50 18.53 9.75
C ASP A 378 -0.27 17.65 11.00
N TRP A 379 -1.00 16.53 11.05
CA TRP A 379 -0.74 15.50 12.04
C TRP A 379 0.61 14.82 11.77
N SER A 380 1.28 14.41 12.82
CA SER A 380 2.42 13.52 12.75
C SER A 380 2.07 12.20 12.06
N ALA A 381 3.09 11.42 11.70
CA ALA A 381 2.89 9.99 11.45
C ALA A 381 2.16 9.35 12.65
N VAL A 382 1.16 8.52 12.35
CA VAL A 382 0.45 7.75 13.36
C VAL A 382 1.37 6.67 13.88
N ARG A 383 1.50 6.55 15.21
CA ARG A 383 2.16 5.43 15.86
C ARG A 383 1.17 4.58 16.63
N ARG A 384 1.47 3.32 16.80
CA ARG A 384 0.69 2.37 17.57
C ARG A 384 1.47 1.91 18.81
N PHE A 385 0.77 1.70 19.91
CA PHE A 385 1.24 0.92 21.04
C PHE A 385 0.15 -0.03 21.51
N ARG A 386 0.53 -1.05 22.26
CA ARG A 386 -0.37 -2.04 22.81
C ARG A 386 -0.30 -2.03 24.34
N MET A 387 -1.47 -2.09 24.98
CA MET A 387 -1.60 -2.37 26.42
C MET A 387 -1.98 -3.83 26.61
N ALA A 388 -1.18 -4.58 27.35
CA ALA A 388 -1.44 -5.96 27.71
C ALA A 388 -1.91 -6.04 29.18
N ALA A 389 -2.92 -6.88 29.45
CA ALA A 389 -3.46 -7.05 30.81
C ALA A 389 -2.48 -7.74 31.73
N GLU A 390 -1.74 -8.72 31.20
CA GLU A 390 -0.71 -9.48 31.94
C GLU A 390 0.68 -9.24 31.36
N PRO A 391 1.76 -9.43 32.16
CA PRO A 391 3.09 -9.43 31.60
C PRO A 391 3.15 -10.47 30.48
N LEU A 392 3.72 -10.09 29.35
CA LEU A 392 4.18 -11.06 28.37
C LEU A 392 5.22 -11.92 29.10
N SER A 393 4.77 -12.99 29.74
CA SER A 393 5.70 -13.96 30.35
C SER A 393 6.47 -14.57 29.17
N ALA A 394 7.76 -14.24 29.09
CA ALA A 394 8.72 -15.06 28.39
C ALA A 394 8.67 -16.42 29.06
N GLY A 395 7.82 -17.34 28.60
CA GLY A 395 7.67 -18.66 29.19
C GLY A 395 6.24 -19.18 29.34
N SER A 396 5.25 -18.75 28.56
CA SER A 396 4.12 -19.64 28.33
C SER A 396 4.65 -20.77 27.45
N GLY A 397 4.46 -22.03 27.92
CA GLY A 397 4.88 -23.20 27.11
C GLY A 397 4.08 -23.40 25.82
N ASP A 398 3.55 -22.33 25.27
CA ASP A 398 2.88 -22.30 23.99
C ASP A 398 3.93 -22.30 22.88
N THR A 399 3.96 -23.38 22.12
CA THR A 399 4.82 -23.61 20.96
C THR A 399 4.01 -23.62 19.66
N THR A 400 2.73 -23.27 19.72
CA THR A 400 1.81 -23.28 18.56
C THR A 400 1.96 -21.98 17.79
N PRO A 401 2.43 -21.99 16.53
CA PRO A 401 2.49 -20.78 15.72
C PRO A 401 1.12 -20.17 15.47
N PRO A 402 1.00 -18.83 15.38
CA PRO A 402 -0.27 -18.16 15.17
C PRO A 402 -0.88 -18.52 13.80
N GLU A 403 -2.19 -18.70 13.74
CA GLU A 403 -2.87 -18.88 12.47
C GLU A 403 -2.71 -17.62 11.61
N LEU A 404 -2.36 -17.79 10.33
CA LEU A 404 -2.21 -16.69 9.38
C LEU A 404 -2.89 -17.02 8.06
N SER A 405 -3.97 -16.32 7.78
CA SER A 405 -4.71 -16.35 6.51
C SER A 405 -4.47 -15.02 5.77
N VAL A 406 -4.03 -15.09 4.52
CA VAL A 406 -3.76 -13.91 3.69
C VAL A 406 -4.53 -14.05 2.38
N LEU A 407 -5.30 -13.02 2.04
CA LEU A 407 -6.01 -12.95 0.77
C LEU A 407 -5.04 -12.58 -0.36
N ALA A 408 -5.46 -12.83 -1.62
CA ALA A 408 -4.70 -12.37 -2.77
C ALA A 408 -4.47 -10.86 -2.68
N PRO A 409 -3.21 -10.38 -2.81
CA PRO A 409 -2.89 -8.96 -2.78
C PRO A 409 -3.65 -8.21 -3.88
N GLN A 410 -4.17 -7.04 -3.55
CA GLN A 410 -4.72 -6.13 -4.54
C GLN A 410 -3.61 -5.23 -5.03
N GLN A 411 -3.36 -5.24 -6.34
CA GLN A 411 -2.31 -4.44 -6.97
C GLN A 411 -2.90 -3.23 -7.68
N MET A 412 -2.24 -2.08 -7.51
CA MET A 412 -2.50 -0.85 -8.23
C MET A 412 -1.16 -0.24 -8.64
N GLY A 413 -0.72 -0.55 -9.86
CA GLY A 413 0.63 -0.22 -10.29
C GLY A 413 1.68 -0.87 -9.38
N ASN A 414 2.54 -0.06 -8.77
CA ASN A 414 3.56 -0.49 -7.81
C ASN A 414 3.07 -0.58 -6.34
N LEU A 415 1.80 -0.23 -6.09
CA LEU A 415 1.19 -0.27 -4.76
C LEU A 415 0.44 -1.60 -4.56
N PHE A 416 0.68 -2.25 -3.42
CA PHE A 416 0.02 -3.50 -3.04
C PHE A 416 -0.74 -3.33 -1.74
N LEU A 417 -2.03 -3.69 -1.76
CA LEU A 417 -2.86 -3.79 -0.56
C LEU A 417 -2.96 -5.27 -0.17
N ILE A 418 -2.49 -5.57 1.03
CA ILE A 418 -2.50 -6.91 1.60
C ILE A 418 -3.54 -6.94 2.71
N PHE A 419 -4.44 -7.90 2.64
CA PHE A 419 -5.46 -8.16 3.66
C PHE A 419 -5.30 -9.58 4.17
N GLY A 420 -5.57 -9.75 5.45
CA GLY A 420 -5.53 -11.07 6.05
C GLY A 420 -6.16 -11.09 7.43
N LYS A 421 -6.07 -12.26 8.03
CA LYS A 421 -6.51 -12.51 9.40
C LYS A 421 -5.47 -13.37 10.10
N THR A 422 -5.22 -13.05 11.34
CA THR A 422 -4.33 -13.80 12.22
C THR A 422 -4.97 -13.98 13.58
N GLU A 423 -4.31 -14.66 14.46
CA GLU A 423 -4.70 -14.80 15.86
C GLU A 423 -4.80 -13.41 16.53
N ARG A 424 -5.74 -13.27 17.46
CA ARG A 424 -5.89 -12.04 18.24
C ARG A 424 -4.61 -11.71 19.00
N GLY A 425 -4.10 -10.51 18.78
CA GLY A 425 -2.93 -10.05 19.48
C GLY A 425 -1.62 -10.41 18.83
N ALA A 426 -1.59 -11.22 17.79
CA ALA A 426 -0.37 -11.46 17.04
C ALA A 426 0.09 -10.17 16.31
N LEU A 427 1.40 -10.01 16.18
CA LEU A 427 2.02 -8.95 15.40
C LEU A 427 2.18 -9.43 13.95
N VAL A 428 1.79 -8.61 13.01
CA VAL A 428 1.97 -8.93 11.58
C VAL A 428 2.92 -7.92 10.94
N THR A 429 3.86 -8.42 10.14
CA THR A 429 4.70 -7.60 9.28
C THR A 429 4.57 -8.05 7.82
N VAL A 430 4.67 -7.11 6.90
CA VAL A 430 4.75 -7.35 5.45
C VAL A 430 6.05 -6.74 4.94
N ASN A 431 6.94 -7.54 4.40
CA ASN A 431 8.29 -7.13 3.98
C ASN A 431 9.02 -6.33 5.07
N THR A 432 8.93 -6.78 6.33
CA THR A 432 9.47 -6.12 7.54
C THR A 432 8.70 -4.91 8.03
N GLU A 433 7.80 -4.34 7.27
CA GLU A 433 6.95 -3.23 7.71
C GLU A 433 5.76 -3.75 8.53
N PRO A 434 5.46 -3.15 9.70
CA PRO A 434 4.35 -3.59 10.53
C PRO A 434 3.00 -3.32 9.84
N ALA A 435 2.06 -4.27 10.02
CA ALA A 435 0.67 -4.14 9.60
C ALA A 435 -0.23 -3.84 10.79
N ASP A 436 -1.30 -3.09 10.56
CA ASP A 436 -2.30 -2.81 11.57
C ASP A 436 -3.21 -4.03 11.73
N VAL A 437 -3.20 -4.65 12.91
CA VAL A 437 -4.04 -5.79 13.27
C VAL A 437 -5.18 -5.31 14.17
N ALA A 438 -6.41 -5.50 13.72
CA ALA A 438 -7.61 -5.15 14.47
C ALA A 438 -7.85 -6.12 15.64
N ALA A 439 -8.75 -5.76 16.56
CA ALA A 439 -9.08 -6.59 17.73
C ALA A 439 -9.67 -7.97 17.38
N ASP A 440 -10.22 -8.15 16.18
CA ASP A 440 -10.75 -9.42 15.68
C ASP A 440 -9.68 -10.27 14.95
N GLY A 441 -8.43 -9.79 14.91
CA GLY A 441 -7.31 -10.41 14.22
C GLY A 441 -7.21 -10.07 12.73
N SER A 442 -8.14 -9.32 12.16
CA SER A 442 -8.03 -8.85 10.77
C SER A 442 -6.91 -7.82 10.63
N PHE A 443 -6.19 -7.85 9.51
CA PHE A 443 -5.15 -6.87 9.23
C PHE A 443 -5.18 -6.39 7.79
N LYS A 444 -4.66 -5.18 7.62
CA LYS A 444 -4.43 -4.55 6.32
C LYS A 444 -3.06 -3.91 6.31
N LYS A 445 -2.35 -4.04 5.20
CA LYS A 445 -1.10 -3.32 4.95
C LYS A 445 -1.03 -2.87 3.50
N THR A 446 -0.67 -1.63 3.31
CA THR A 446 -0.31 -1.07 2.00
C THR A 446 1.20 -1.00 1.93
N ILE A 447 1.79 -1.52 0.86
CA ILE A 447 3.22 -1.41 0.59
C ILE A 447 3.44 -0.95 -0.86
N THR A 448 4.52 -0.21 -1.08
CA THR A 448 4.99 0.19 -2.40
C THR A 448 6.23 -0.63 -2.74
N ILE A 449 6.31 -1.15 -3.96
CA ILE A 449 7.48 -1.85 -4.46
C ILE A 449 8.00 -1.07 -5.66
N GLU A 450 9.19 -0.48 -5.51
CA GLU A 450 9.79 0.43 -6.50
C GLU A 450 10.51 -0.29 -7.66
N ARG A 451 10.43 -1.60 -7.73
CA ARG A 451 11.20 -2.42 -8.67
C ARG A 451 10.28 -3.19 -9.58
N ASP A 452 10.44 -3.02 -10.90
CA ASP A 452 9.72 -3.80 -11.90
C ASP A 452 10.04 -5.30 -11.83
N GLY A 453 9.06 -6.10 -12.23
CA GLY A 453 9.18 -7.53 -12.36
C GLY A 453 8.68 -8.30 -11.14
N TYR A 454 9.15 -9.53 -10.99
CA TYR A 454 8.69 -10.37 -9.89
C TYR A 454 9.27 -9.94 -8.55
N ALA A 455 8.40 -9.75 -7.57
CA ALA A 455 8.76 -9.49 -6.19
C ALA A 455 8.13 -10.56 -5.27
N MET A 456 8.75 -10.74 -4.10
CA MET A 456 8.25 -11.64 -3.07
C MET A 456 7.69 -10.81 -1.93
N LEU A 457 6.41 -10.96 -1.64
CA LEU A 457 5.77 -10.47 -0.43
C LEU A 457 5.98 -11.50 0.68
N VAL A 458 6.59 -11.08 1.77
CA VAL A 458 6.80 -11.91 2.96
C VAL A 458 5.90 -11.38 4.06
N ILE A 459 4.86 -12.12 4.40
CA ILE A 459 3.94 -11.80 5.49
C ILE A 459 4.29 -12.71 6.67
N LYS A 460 4.63 -12.11 7.79
CA LYS A 460 5.01 -12.80 9.02
C LYS A 460 4.07 -12.41 10.13
N ALA A 461 3.49 -13.40 10.80
CA ALA A 461 2.75 -13.22 12.04
C ALA A 461 3.59 -13.78 13.21
N VAL A 462 3.61 -13.08 14.34
CA VAL A 462 4.29 -13.48 15.56
C VAL A 462 3.30 -13.36 16.71
N ASP A 463 3.10 -14.42 17.48
CA ASP A 463 2.24 -14.41 18.66
C ASP A 463 2.93 -13.77 19.89
N ALA A 464 2.24 -13.75 21.01
CA ALA A 464 2.78 -13.24 22.28
C ALA A 464 3.90 -14.12 22.88
N SER A 465 3.98 -15.40 22.48
CA SER A 465 4.98 -16.36 22.93
C SER A 465 6.24 -16.37 22.06
N GLY A 466 6.21 -15.63 20.93
CA GLY A 466 7.31 -15.53 19.96
C GLY A 466 7.27 -16.60 18.87
N ASN A 467 6.21 -17.43 18.79
CA ASN A 467 6.06 -18.37 17.67
C ASN A 467 5.69 -17.62 16.39
N GLU A 468 6.18 -18.11 15.26
CA GLU A 468 6.09 -17.41 13.98
C GLU A 468 5.37 -18.22 12.92
N THR A 469 4.49 -17.58 12.17
CA THR A 469 3.95 -18.10 10.91
C THR A 469 4.32 -17.17 9.77
N ILE A 470 4.88 -17.73 8.69
CA ILE A 470 5.31 -16.96 7.52
C ILE A 470 4.56 -17.43 6.28
N ARG A 471 3.97 -16.46 5.56
CA ARG A 471 3.41 -16.65 4.20
C ARG A 471 4.25 -15.89 3.19
N ARG A 472 4.58 -16.56 2.09
CA ARG A 472 5.31 -15.94 0.97
C ARG A 472 4.41 -15.95 -0.25
N MET A 473 4.26 -14.78 -0.88
CA MET A 473 3.43 -14.60 -2.07
C MET A 473 4.26 -13.93 -3.15
N ARG A 474 4.30 -14.55 -4.32
CA ARG A 474 4.98 -13.96 -5.47
C ARG A 474 4.01 -13.02 -6.17
N VAL A 475 4.43 -11.78 -6.40
CA VAL A 475 3.69 -10.75 -7.12
C VAL A 475 4.51 -10.26 -8.29
N PHE A 476 3.84 -9.78 -9.32
CA PHE A 476 4.48 -9.09 -10.43
C PHE A 476 4.24 -7.60 -10.28
N VAL A 477 5.30 -6.81 -10.28
CA VAL A 477 5.26 -5.36 -10.10
C VAL A 477 5.44 -4.71 -11.46
N GLU A 478 4.59 -3.79 -11.78
CA GLU A 478 4.70 -2.94 -12.94
C GLU A 478 4.79 -1.49 -12.43
N VAL A 479 5.97 -0.88 -12.59
CA VAL A 479 6.16 0.53 -12.26
C VAL A 479 5.75 1.31 -13.50
N LEU A 480 4.61 2.02 -13.40
CA LEU A 480 4.08 2.89 -14.46
C LEU A 480 4.82 4.22 -14.49
#